data_fdce742116ba5db4df962749850c10df
#
_entry.id   fdce742116ba5db4df962749850c10df
#
_cell.length_a   1.000
_cell.length_b   1.000
_cell.length_c   1.000
_cell.angle_alpha   90.00
_cell.angle_beta   90.00
_cell.angle_gamma   90.00
#
_symmetry.space_group_name_H-M   'P 1'
#
loop_
_entity.id
_entity.type
_entity.pdbx_description
1 polymer ?
#
loop_
_entity_poly.entity_id
_entity_poly.type
_entity_poly.pdbx_seq_one_letter_code
_entity_poly.pdbx_strand_id
1 'polypeptide(L)'
;LKAQIHAGGRGKAGGIKLIDNIKNVTEEAKKMFNKILITPQTGPTGRKVKRLYLEETCDIAREFYLSCLVDRSSSKIAFITSTQGGVNIEEVAKNNPEKIITVKLNLSKSVDDKDIEKIIKPFALSKKLQKKAFHLIRSIYKVLIEKDASLIEINPLILTKNDEQFLLGHNDLKRLKTWTKFLKNQ
;
A
#
# COMPACT_ATOMS: atom_id res chain seq x y z
N LEU A 1 -15.98 5.28 -2.28
CA LEU A 1 -15.94 6.17 -1.11
C LEU A 1 -15.18 5.49 0.02
N LYS A 2 -14.22 6.18 0.63
CA LYS A 2 -13.35 5.61 1.67
C LYS A 2 -13.26 6.53 2.89
N ALA A 3 -13.55 6.01 4.06
CA ALA A 3 -13.33 6.72 5.32
C ALA A 3 -11.83 6.94 5.57
N GLN A 4 -11.47 8.13 6.03
CA GLN A 4 -10.10 8.49 6.39
C GLN A 4 -9.98 8.53 7.91
N ILE A 5 -9.47 7.44 8.48
CA ILE A 5 -9.09 7.30 9.87
C ILE A 5 -7.68 6.72 9.96
N HIS A 6 -6.97 6.98 11.06
CA HIS A 6 -5.63 6.43 11.30
C HIS A 6 -5.73 4.97 11.79
N ALA A 7 -6.23 4.08 10.92
CA ALA A 7 -6.28 2.65 11.19
C ALA A 7 -6.45 1.84 9.91
N GLY A 8 -5.87 0.65 9.88
CA GLY A 8 -6.14 -0.38 8.88
C GLY A 8 -7.47 -1.10 9.12
N GLY A 9 -7.82 -2.06 8.25
CA GLY A 9 -9.05 -2.86 8.40
C GLY A 9 -10.35 -2.11 8.09
N ARG A 10 -10.28 -0.90 7.53
CA ARG A 10 -11.44 -0.04 7.24
C ARG A 10 -12.49 -0.71 6.35
N GLY A 11 -12.07 -1.54 5.40
CA GLY A 11 -13.00 -2.27 4.52
C GLY A 11 -13.91 -3.20 5.31
N LYS A 12 -13.34 -4.05 6.17
CA LYS A 12 -14.09 -4.97 7.05
C LYS A 12 -14.98 -4.22 8.05
N ALA A 13 -14.60 -3.01 8.46
CA ALA A 13 -15.37 -2.16 9.37
C ALA A 13 -16.46 -1.32 8.67
N GLY A 14 -16.69 -1.51 7.36
CA GLY A 14 -17.68 -0.74 6.59
C GLY A 14 -17.25 0.70 6.29
N GLY A 15 -15.96 0.99 6.35
CA GLY A 15 -15.38 2.29 5.99
C GLY A 15 -15.00 2.44 4.52
N ILE A 16 -15.32 1.46 3.67
CA ILE A 16 -15.15 1.51 2.22
C ILE A 16 -16.47 1.11 1.57
N LYS A 17 -16.93 1.90 0.61
CA LYS A 17 -18.15 1.63 -0.14
C LYS A 17 -17.95 1.90 -1.62
N LEU A 18 -18.30 0.93 -2.45
CA LEU A 18 -18.45 1.10 -3.88
C LEU A 18 -19.78 1.78 -4.17
N ILE A 19 -19.79 2.70 -5.11
CA ILE A 19 -20.97 3.48 -5.50
C ILE A 19 -21.02 3.48 -7.03
N ASP A 20 -22.04 2.82 -7.57
CA ASP A 20 -22.17 2.63 -9.01
C ASP A 20 -22.69 3.88 -9.74
N ASN A 21 -23.36 4.77 -9.00
CA ASN A 21 -23.93 5.99 -9.57
C ASN A 21 -23.45 7.22 -8.79
N ILE A 22 -22.83 8.16 -9.49
CA ILE A 22 -22.31 9.41 -8.92
C ILE A 22 -23.37 10.22 -8.16
N LYS A 23 -24.65 10.11 -8.54
CA LYS A 23 -25.77 10.81 -7.89
C LYS A 23 -25.96 10.34 -6.43
N ASN A 24 -25.56 9.10 -6.11
CA ASN A 24 -25.71 8.51 -4.78
C ASN A 24 -24.54 8.85 -3.84
N VAL A 25 -23.47 9.47 -4.35
CA VAL A 25 -22.27 9.78 -3.59
C VAL A 25 -22.56 10.63 -2.37
N THR A 26 -23.38 11.68 -2.53
CA THR A 26 -23.69 12.62 -1.43
C THR A 26 -24.45 11.92 -0.31
N GLU A 27 -25.41 11.07 -0.64
CA GLU A 27 -26.20 10.34 0.34
C GLU A 27 -25.34 9.33 1.12
N GLU A 28 -24.54 8.55 0.40
CA GLU A 28 -23.65 7.58 0.97
C GLU A 28 -22.53 8.23 1.82
N ALA A 29 -22.05 9.39 1.39
CA ALA A 29 -21.11 10.18 2.18
C ALA A 29 -21.72 10.65 3.51
N LYS A 30 -22.97 11.14 3.50
CA LYS A 30 -23.69 11.51 4.73
C LYS A 30 -23.84 10.34 5.70
N LYS A 31 -24.16 9.13 5.21
CA LYS A 31 -24.27 7.91 6.02
C LYS A 31 -22.94 7.48 6.64
N MET A 32 -21.83 7.73 5.95
CA MET A 32 -20.50 7.34 6.44
C MET A 32 -19.85 8.41 7.31
N PHE A 33 -20.19 9.68 7.09
CA PHE A 33 -19.63 10.79 7.85
C PHE A 33 -20.11 10.74 9.30
N ASN A 34 -19.22 11.02 10.24
CA ASN A 34 -19.45 10.91 11.69
C ASN A 34 -19.66 9.49 12.24
N LYS A 35 -19.71 8.46 11.39
CA LYS A 35 -19.75 7.07 11.86
C LYS A 35 -18.51 6.74 12.68
N ILE A 36 -18.65 5.93 13.72
CA ILE A 36 -17.52 5.37 14.46
C ILE A 36 -17.14 4.04 13.81
N LEU A 37 -15.91 3.91 13.36
CA LEU A 37 -15.37 2.68 12.79
C LEU A 37 -14.54 1.96 13.86
N ILE A 38 -14.90 0.72 14.12
CA ILE A 38 -14.17 -0.17 15.02
C ILE A 38 -13.37 -1.14 14.16
N THR A 39 -12.05 -1.12 14.33
CA THR A 39 -11.11 -2.03 13.67
C THR A 39 -10.18 -2.64 14.73
N PRO A 40 -9.44 -3.71 14.42
CA PRO A 40 -8.46 -4.26 15.36
C PRO A 40 -7.45 -3.21 15.86
N GLN A 41 -7.11 -2.23 15.02
CA GLN A 41 -6.14 -1.17 15.38
C GLN A 41 -6.76 0.00 16.17
N THR A 42 -8.08 0.23 16.07
CA THR A 42 -8.74 1.31 16.83
C THR A 42 -9.16 0.89 18.21
N GLY A 43 -9.21 -0.41 18.49
CA GLY A 43 -9.81 -0.95 19.69
C GLY A 43 -11.34 -0.73 19.76
N PRO A 44 -11.99 -1.10 20.89
CA PRO A 44 -13.45 -1.10 21.03
C PRO A 44 -14.07 0.30 20.96
N THR A 45 -13.34 1.36 21.29
CA THR A 45 -13.84 2.74 21.23
C THR A 45 -13.97 3.24 19.80
N GLY A 46 -13.28 2.62 18.86
CA GLY A 46 -13.30 3.00 17.46
C GLY A 46 -12.71 4.39 17.16
N ARG A 47 -12.88 4.83 15.92
CA ARG A 47 -12.51 6.17 15.48
C ARG A 47 -13.62 6.80 14.66
N LYS A 48 -13.97 8.04 14.99
CA LYS A 48 -14.97 8.82 14.26
C LYS A 48 -14.48 9.21 12.88
N VAL A 49 -15.28 8.99 11.86
CA VAL A 49 -14.99 9.39 10.48
C VAL A 49 -15.22 10.89 10.33
N LYS A 50 -14.14 11.64 10.19
CA LYS A 50 -14.16 13.11 10.01
C LYS A 50 -13.83 13.53 8.58
N ARG A 51 -13.32 12.61 7.76
CA ARG A 51 -12.93 12.85 6.36
C ARG A 51 -13.28 11.65 5.52
N LEU A 52 -13.71 11.93 4.30
CA LEU A 52 -13.99 10.92 3.29
C LEU A 52 -13.11 11.19 2.07
N TYR A 53 -12.75 10.13 1.39
CA TYR A 53 -12.02 10.17 0.13
C TYR A 53 -12.87 9.50 -0.94
N LEU A 54 -13.09 10.21 -2.05
CA LEU A 54 -13.79 9.70 -3.22
C LEU A 54 -12.76 9.49 -4.33
N GLU A 55 -12.85 8.36 -4.99
CA GLU A 55 -12.01 8.02 -6.13
C GLU A 55 -12.79 7.19 -7.15
N GLU A 56 -12.35 7.24 -8.39
CA GLU A 56 -12.84 6.33 -9.42
C GLU A 56 -12.38 4.91 -9.13
N THR A 57 -13.21 3.94 -9.48
CA THR A 57 -12.85 2.53 -9.41
C THR A 57 -12.06 2.13 -10.65
N CYS A 58 -11.20 1.15 -10.50
CA CYS A 58 -10.51 0.52 -11.62
C CYS A 58 -10.75 -0.99 -11.59
N ASP A 59 -10.70 -1.60 -12.77
CA ASP A 59 -10.80 -3.05 -12.91
C ASP A 59 -9.50 -3.70 -12.47
N ILE A 60 -9.49 -4.20 -11.24
CA ILE A 60 -8.34 -4.87 -10.64
C ILE A 60 -8.25 -6.29 -11.20
N ALA A 61 -7.09 -6.64 -11.76
CA ALA A 61 -6.75 -8.00 -12.16
C ALA A 61 -6.03 -8.74 -11.04
N ARG A 62 -5.06 -8.08 -10.38
CA ARG A 62 -4.25 -8.68 -9.30
C ARG A 62 -3.87 -7.62 -8.27
N GLU A 63 -3.81 -8.06 -7.03
CA GLU A 63 -3.33 -7.25 -5.90
C GLU A 63 -2.05 -7.84 -5.34
N PHE A 64 -1.09 -6.98 -5.01
CA PHE A 64 0.19 -7.33 -4.44
C PHE A 64 0.45 -6.53 -3.17
N TYR A 65 1.35 -7.05 -2.36
CA TYR A 65 1.95 -6.31 -1.26
C TYR A 65 3.37 -5.90 -1.63
N LEU A 66 3.72 -4.67 -1.29
CA LEU A 66 5.08 -4.14 -1.45
C LEU A 66 5.40 -3.21 -0.28
N SER A 67 6.49 -3.47 0.41
CA SER A 67 7.04 -2.52 1.37
C SER A 67 8.55 -2.39 1.24
N CYS A 68 9.06 -1.25 1.72
CA CYS A 68 10.47 -0.95 1.83
C CYS A 68 10.73 -0.38 3.22
N LEU A 69 11.65 -0.96 3.97
CA LEU A 69 11.91 -0.60 5.35
C LEU A 69 13.39 -0.69 5.73
N VAL A 70 13.72 -0.02 6.83
CA VAL A 70 15.04 -0.12 7.47
C VAL A 70 15.04 -1.36 8.38
N ASP A 71 15.74 -2.41 7.98
CA ASP A 71 15.98 -3.57 8.82
C ASP A 71 17.17 -3.31 9.77
N ARG A 72 16.83 -2.90 10.97
CA ARG A 72 17.81 -2.54 12.01
C ARG A 72 18.64 -3.73 12.46
N SER A 73 18.09 -4.95 12.42
CA SER A 73 18.77 -6.17 12.87
C SER A 73 19.96 -6.51 11.99
N SER A 74 19.87 -6.24 10.69
CA SER A 74 20.93 -6.50 9.72
C SER A 74 21.62 -5.23 9.21
N SER A 75 21.20 -4.03 9.66
CA SER A 75 21.68 -2.71 9.17
C SER A 75 21.55 -2.58 7.65
N LYS A 76 20.43 -3.06 7.10
CA LYS A 76 20.13 -3.08 5.66
C LYS A 76 18.79 -2.44 5.36
N ILE A 77 18.60 -2.08 4.10
CA ILE A 77 17.26 -1.79 3.58
C ILE A 77 16.63 -3.11 3.10
N ALA A 78 15.40 -3.38 3.50
CA ALA A 78 14.67 -4.57 3.09
C ALA A 78 13.45 -4.20 2.24
N PHE A 79 13.30 -4.86 1.10
CA PHE A 79 12.04 -4.90 0.37
C PHE A 79 11.30 -6.19 0.72
N ILE A 80 10.03 -6.07 1.06
CA ILE A 80 9.14 -7.21 1.31
C ILE A 80 8.04 -7.19 0.26
N THR A 81 7.84 -8.29 -0.41
CA THR A 81 6.84 -8.45 -1.46
C THR A 81 6.01 -9.70 -1.25
N SER A 82 4.74 -9.63 -1.65
CA SER A 82 3.85 -10.79 -1.69
C SER A 82 2.85 -10.68 -2.84
N THR A 83 2.41 -11.83 -3.33
CA THR A 83 1.28 -11.94 -4.25
C THR A 83 -0.07 -11.83 -3.54
N GLN A 84 -0.07 -11.67 -2.22
CA GLN A 84 -1.25 -11.46 -1.39
C GLN A 84 -1.34 -10.00 -0.99
N GLY A 85 -1.97 -9.17 -1.83
CA GLY A 85 -2.26 -7.77 -1.53
C GLY A 85 -3.66 -7.56 -0.98
N GLY A 86 -3.94 -6.36 -0.45
CA GLY A 86 -5.27 -6.00 0.07
C GLY A 86 -5.67 -6.69 1.38
N VAL A 87 -4.79 -7.50 1.96
CA VAL A 87 -5.03 -8.27 3.18
C VAL A 87 -4.04 -7.89 4.29
N ASN A 88 -4.25 -8.42 5.49
CA ASN A 88 -3.31 -8.26 6.60
C ASN A 88 -2.04 -9.10 6.31
N ILE A 89 -0.92 -8.43 6.11
CA ILE A 89 0.33 -9.09 5.73
C ILE A 89 0.93 -9.91 6.88
N GLU A 90 0.69 -9.55 8.13
CA GLU A 90 1.12 -10.28 9.30
C GLU A 90 0.43 -11.64 9.38
N GLU A 91 -0.86 -11.71 9.03
CA GLU A 91 -1.59 -12.98 8.92
C GLU A 91 -1.04 -13.84 7.79
N VAL A 92 -0.68 -13.23 6.64
CA VAL A 92 -0.05 -13.95 5.53
C VAL A 92 1.31 -14.50 5.97
N ALA A 93 2.13 -13.70 6.65
CA ALA A 93 3.44 -14.11 7.13
C ALA A 93 3.37 -15.27 8.13
N LYS A 94 2.32 -15.30 8.96
CA LYS A 94 2.09 -16.37 9.94
C LYS A 94 1.60 -17.67 9.30
N ASN A 95 0.63 -17.56 8.36
CA ASN A 95 -0.07 -18.73 7.83
C ASN A 95 0.57 -19.29 6.55
N ASN A 96 1.21 -18.43 5.76
CA ASN A 96 1.82 -18.74 4.47
C ASN A 96 3.15 -18.02 4.29
N PRO A 97 4.16 -18.28 5.13
CA PRO A 97 5.44 -17.54 5.10
C PRO A 97 6.17 -17.64 3.76
N GLU A 98 5.95 -18.71 3.01
CA GLU A 98 6.53 -18.92 1.67
C GLU A 98 6.03 -17.91 0.62
N LYS A 99 4.91 -17.23 0.89
CA LYS A 99 4.38 -16.16 0.04
C LYS A 99 5.02 -14.79 0.31
N ILE A 100 5.85 -14.70 1.33
CA ILE A 100 6.58 -13.49 1.69
C ILE A 100 8.00 -13.59 1.17
N ILE A 101 8.34 -12.71 0.25
CA ILE A 101 9.70 -12.61 -0.31
C ILE A 101 10.37 -11.39 0.28
N THR A 102 11.53 -11.58 0.89
CA THR A 102 12.35 -10.50 1.44
C THR A 102 13.67 -10.39 0.69
N VAL A 103 13.94 -9.21 0.15
CA VAL A 103 15.22 -8.89 -0.51
C VAL A 103 15.90 -7.80 0.30
N LYS A 104 17.06 -8.14 0.89
CA LYS A 104 17.88 -7.21 1.68
C LYS A 104 18.97 -6.58 0.83
N LEU A 105 19.07 -5.26 0.89
CA LEU A 105 19.99 -4.44 0.12
C LEU A 105 21.01 -3.79 1.05
N ASN A 106 22.25 -3.71 0.60
CA ASN A 106 23.23 -2.84 1.26
C ASN A 106 22.85 -1.37 0.98
N LEU A 107 23.12 -0.48 1.94
CA LEU A 107 22.89 0.94 1.74
C LEU A 107 23.81 1.46 0.62
N SER A 108 23.20 1.99 -0.42
CA SER A 108 23.88 2.53 -1.60
C SER A 108 23.12 3.75 -2.15
N LYS A 109 23.67 4.42 -3.17
CA LYS A 109 23.00 5.56 -3.80
C LYS A 109 21.76 5.16 -4.62
N SER A 110 21.69 3.92 -5.09
CA SER A 110 20.58 3.41 -5.91
C SER A 110 20.44 1.90 -5.74
N VAL A 111 19.31 1.35 -6.16
CA VAL A 111 19.06 -0.08 -6.21
C VAL A 111 19.53 -0.65 -7.55
N ASP A 112 20.32 -1.71 -7.51
CA ASP A 112 20.80 -2.40 -8.71
C ASP A 112 19.67 -3.14 -9.43
N ASP A 113 19.78 -3.25 -10.75
CA ASP A 113 18.78 -3.92 -11.59
C ASP A 113 18.54 -5.38 -11.18
N LYS A 114 19.62 -6.11 -10.87
CA LYS A 114 19.55 -7.50 -10.39
C LYS A 114 18.72 -7.64 -9.11
N ASP A 115 18.82 -6.68 -8.22
CA ASP A 115 18.04 -6.70 -6.98
C ASP A 115 16.58 -6.30 -7.25
N ILE A 116 16.34 -5.35 -8.15
CA ILE A 116 15.00 -5.02 -8.59
C ILE A 116 14.31 -6.24 -9.22
N GLU A 117 15.02 -6.98 -10.07
CA GLU A 117 14.50 -8.22 -10.66
C GLU A 117 14.06 -9.23 -9.60
N LYS A 118 14.85 -9.42 -8.54
CA LYS A 118 14.48 -10.29 -7.40
C LYS A 118 13.22 -9.78 -6.69
N ILE A 119 13.14 -8.46 -6.44
CA ILE A 119 12.01 -7.83 -5.74
C ILE A 119 10.71 -8.02 -6.52
N ILE A 120 10.73 -7.82 -7.85
CA ILE A 120 9.52 -7.87 -8.68
C ILE A 120 9.19 -9.27 -9.23
N LYS A 121 10.12 -10.23 -9.13
CA LYS A 121 9.95 -11.60 -9.64
C LYS A 121 8.62 -12.24 -9.22
N PRO A 122 8.17 -12.14 -7.96
CA PRO A 122 6.90 -12.75 -7.53
C PRO A 122 5.68 -12.20 -8.27
N PHE A 123 5.76 -10.97 -8.79
CA PHE A 123 4.63 -10.32 -9.45
C PHE A 123 4.37 -10.88 -10.85
N ALA A 124 5.32 -11.61 -11.45
CA ALA A 124 5.23 -12.21 -12.79
C ALA A 124 4.70 -11.20 -13.84
N LEU A 125 5.35 -10.05 -13.94
CA LEU A 125 4.94 -8.94 -14.79
C LEU A 125 5.39 -9.13 -16.23
N SER A 126 4.60 -8.61 -17.19
CA SER A 126 5.01 -8.49 -18.59
C SER A 126 6.23 -7.57 -18.74
N LYS A 127 7.01 -7.72 -19.82
CA LYS A 127 8.20 -6.86 -20.08
C LYS A 127 7.87 -5.36 -20.04
N LYS A 128 6.69 -4.96 -20.53
CA LYS A 128 6.22 -3.57 -20.49
C LYS A 128 6.06 -3.08 -19.05
N LEU A 129 5.47 -3.90 -18.19
CA LEU A 129 5.21 -3.57 -16.80
C LEU A 129 6.46 -3.65 -15.93
N GLN A 130 7.41 -4.53 -16.26
CA GLN A 130 8.70 -4.59 -15.57
C GLN A 130 9.42 -3.25 -15.58
N LYS A 131 9.45 -2.53 -16.72
CA LYS A 131 10.05 -1.19 -16.81
C LYS A 131 9.39 -0.19 -15.82
N LYS A 132 8.06 -0.23 -15.70
CA LYS A 132 7.33 0.60 -14.73
C LYS A 132 7.64 0.20 -13.28
N ALA A 133 7.73 -1.10 -13.02
CA ALA A 133 8.08 -1.63 -11.70
C ALA A 133 9.51 -1.26 -11.30
N PHE A 134 10.48 -1.29 -12.23
CA PHE A 134 11.85 -0.81 -11.99
C PHE A 134 11.87 0.65 -11.53
N HIS A 135 11.14 1.51 -12.25
CA HIS A 135 11.02 2.91 -11.87
C HIS A 135 10.37 3.07 -10.47
N LEU A 136 9.32 2.31 -10.19
CA LEU A 136 8.64 2.33 -8.90
C LEU A 136 9.59 1.95 -7.75
N ILE A 137 10.31 0.82 -7.87
CA ILE A 137 11.24 0.36 -6.82
C ILE A 137 12.32 1.40 -6.55
N ARG A 138 12.93 1.98 -7.60
CA ARG A 138 13.91 3.06 -7.44
C ARG A 138 13.31 4.29 -6.76
N SER A 139 12.08 4.66 -7.13
CA SER A 139 11.38 5.80 -6.55
C SER A 139 11.07 5.59 -5.07
N ILE A 140 10.61 4.39 -4.67
CA ILE A 140 10.36 4.03 -3.28
C ILE A 140 11.66 4.10 -2.47
N TYR A 141 12.73 3.50 -2.96
CA TYR A 141 14.03 3.53 -2.31
C TYR A 141 14.53 4.98 -2.13
N LYS A 142 14.45 5.79 -3.19
CA LYS A 142 14.82 7.21 -3.15
C LYS A 142 14.02 7.97 -2.09
N VAL A 143 12.70 7.76 -2.04
CA VAL A 143 11.84 8.41 -1.03
C VAL A 143 12.20 7.95 0.37
N LEU A 144 12.46 6.65 0.60
CA LEU A 144 12.89 6.12 1.90
C LEU A 144 14.13 6.87 2.39
N ILE A 145 15.14 7.02 1.54
CA ILE A 145 16.42 7.68 1.90
C ILE A 145 16.24 9.19 2.05
N GLU A 146 15.67 9.88 1.04
CA GLU A 146 15.58 11.35 1.04
C GLU A 146 14.65 11.91 2.09
N LYS A 147 13.65 11.14 2.52
CA LYS A 147 12.66 11.58 3.52
C LYS A 147 12.93 10.98 4.90
N ASP A 148 14.04 10.24 5.04
CA ASP A 148 14.39 9.57 6.29
C ASP A 148 13.20 8.75 6.83
N ALA A 149 12.56 8.01 5.93
CA ALA A 149 11.42 7.18 6.28
C ALA A 149 11.91 5.82 6.82
N SER A 150 11.29 5.33 7.88
CA SER A 150 11.60 4.02 8.44
C SER A 150 10.89 2.86 7.73
N LEU A 151 9.73 3.17 7.12
CA LEU A 151 8.89 2.24 6.39
C LEU A 151 8.08 2.97 5.33
N ILE A 152 8.01 2.38 4.15
CA ILE A 152 7.05 2.72 3.09
C ILE A 152 6.30 1.44 2.76
N GLU A 153 4.97 1.47 2.88
CA GLU A 153 4.09 0.33 2.62
C GLU A 153 3.06 0.67 1.57
N ILE A 154 2.85 -0.25 0.65
CA ILE A 154 1.84 -0.18 -0.42
C ILE A 154 1.01 -1.47 -0.34
N ASN A 155 -0.23 -1.32 0.12
CA ASN A 155 -1.12 -2.46 0.31
C ASN A 155 -2.58 -2.05 0.01
N PRO A 156 -3.12 -2.43 -1.16
CA PRO A 156 -2.48 -3.18 -2.23
C PRO A 156 -1.70 -2.32 -3.24
N LEU A 157 -0.72 -2.94 -3.87
CA LEU A 157 -0.20 -2.53 -5.17
C LEU A 157 -1.02 -3.29 -6.22
N ILE A 158 -1.65 -2.60 -7.17
CA ILE A 158 -2.62 -3.23 -8.08
C ILE A 158 -2.13 -3.30 -9.52
N LEU A 159 -2.52 -4.37 -10.21
CA LEU A 159 -2.46 -4.52 -11.65
C LEU A 159 -3.89 -4.46 -12.20
N THR A 160 -4.13 -3.61 -13.20
CA THR A 160 -5.44 -3.53 -13.86
C THR A 160 -5.61 -4.58 -14.94
N LYS A 161 -6.87 -4.94 -15.29
CA LYS A 161 -7.18 -5.96 -16.30
C LYS A 161 -6.61 -5.67 -17.69
N ASN A 162 -6.44 -4.41 -18.03
CA ASN A 162 -5.94 -4.00 -19.34
C ASN A 162 -4.41 -4.05 -19.44
N ASP A 163 -3.69 -4.62 -18.46
CA ASP A 163 -2.22 -4.66 -18.40
C ASP A 163 -1.53 -3.29 -18.60
N GLU A 164 -2.29 -2.19 -18.49
CA GLU A 164 -1.79 -0.86 -18.83
C GLU A 164 -1.27 -0.12 -17.62
N GLN A 165 -1.73 -0.46 -16.42
CA GLN A 165 -1.39 0.30 -15.23
C GLN A 165 -0.98 -0.62 -14.09
N PHE A 166 0.25 -0.47 -13.70
CA PHE A 166 0.77 -0.92 -12.43
C PHE A 166 0.63 0.28 -11.49
N LEU A 167 -0.46 0.29 -10.76
CA LEU A 167 -0.83 1.42 -9.91
C LEU A 167 -0.53 1.09 -8.44
N LEU A 168 0.06 2.06 -7.79
CA LEU A 168 -0.04 2.19 -6.34
C LEU A 168 -1.53 2.30 -6.02
N GLY A 169 -2.06 1.46 -5.16
CA GLY A 169 -3.46 1.50 -4.76
C GLY A 169 -3.90 2.94 -4.53
N HIS A 170 -4.59 3.46 -5.49
CA HIS A 170 -5.13 4.80 -5.67
C HIS A 170 -4.48 5.96 -4.88
N ASN A 171 -3.77 6.85 -5.59
CA ASN A 171 -3.26 8.16 -5.12
C ASN A 171 -2.12 8.19 -4.09
N ASP A 172 -1.35 7.14 -3.97
CA ASP A 172 -0.33 7.02 -2.91
C ASP A 172 0.90 7.91 -3.11
N LEU A 173 1.15 8.46 -4.29
CA LEU A 173 2.25 9.44 -4.43
C LEU A 173 1.99 10.76 -3.65
N LYS A 174 0.73 11.19 -3.54
CA LYS A 174 0.38 12.30 -2.65
C LYS A 174 0.31 11.85 -1.18
N ARG A 175 -0.07 10.61 -0.92
CA ARG A 175 -0.10 10.01 0.42
C ARG A 175 1.29 9.67 0.95
N LEU A 176 2.22 9.23 0.12
CA LEU A 176 3.61 9.03 0.52
C LEU A 176 4.18 10.29 1.21
N LYS A 177 3.89 11.50 0.69
CA LYS A 177 4.28 12.76 1.36
C LYS A 177 3.60 12.96 2.72
N THR A 178 2.38 12.49 2.89
CA THR A 178 1.61 12.63 4.14
C THR A 178 2.02 11.57 5.17
N TRP A 179 2.28 10.35 4.74
CA TRP A 179 2.72 9.25 5.61
C TRP A 179 4.16 9.44 6.11
N THR A 180 5.08 9.89 5.27
CA THR A 180 6.47 10.20 5.68
C THR A 180 6.50 11.34 6.70
N LYS A 181 5.58 12.32 6.60
CA LYS A 181 5.45 13.38 7.60
C LYS A 181 4.91 12.88 8.94
N PHE A 182 4.04 11.88 8.92
CA PHE A 182 3.50 11.24 10.13
C PHE A 182 4.54 10.37 10.86
N LEU A 183 5.35 9.62 10.12
CA LEU A 183 6.39 8.75 10.70
C LEU A 183 7.60 9.53 11.25
N LYS A 184 7.83 10.78 10.81
CA LYS A 184 8.87 11.66 11.39
C LYS A 184 8.52 12.20 12.77
N ASN A 185 7.24 12.21 13.14
CA ASN A 185 6.75 12.81 14.38
C ASN A 185 6.40 11.76 15.46
N GLN A 186 6.85 10.53 15.29
CA GLN A 186 6.85 9.46 16.30
C GLN A 186 8.27 9.01 16.58
#